data_35c3b08662399373aee91f3216f4014a
#
_entry.id   35c3b08662399373aee91f3216f4014a
#
_cell.length_a   1.000
_cell.length_b   1.000
_cell.length_c   1.000
_cell.angle_alpha   90.00
_cell.angle_beta   90.00
_cell.angle_gamma   90.00
#
_symmetry.space_group_name_H-M   'P 1'
#
loop_
_entity.id
_entity.type
_entity.pdbx_description
1 polymer ?
#
loop_
_entity_poly.entity_id
_entity_poly.type
_entity_poly.pdbx_seq_one_letter_code
_entity_poly.pdbx_strand_id
1 'polypeptide(L)'
;MSDHDNPFNEPLPKSPPDRRLILFAGVMLMASLGSVYAWSFFTKPLQAAYHWANWQTSLVFSLAVAGLGFSALYTGPLVAKLGGRKLMKRSAVFFVSGYLIAALGLYLGSGVIGDIQTPWVSWLSFVVLALGYGVIGGIGLGTGYLTAVSTIAGWHPDKKGFATGMIVMGFGIGALFMSKVFGPKAMEFAGGNVAAAFLIIAGVYGVIMTLACRSIYSPHAAISSKHVATVADTYEHLPNVRVRLWLTCFTYSLAGLGIISQLSRLMQDVSKSADSSLSVEALAAAGATLIAIASLGNSVGRLIWAWLSDHFGRVNIFAALLGTAGLAYLVLPHASSPILFSILICYVIASYGGGFGTIPSLISDLYGSKRMSSLHGLALTGWATAGLIAPPFFGFLYDKVPDQAATYAYYICAGSLFASMILVFSVKKLHKHCTSPAE
;
A
#
# COMPACT_ATOMS: atom_id res chain seq x y z
N MET A 1 -2.22 -26.67 -30.22
CA MET A 1 -2.51 -25.33 -29.71
C MET A 1 -1.85 -24.36 -30.67
N SER A 2 -2.66 -23.65 -31.44
CA SER A 2 -2.15 -22.70 -32.45
C SER A 2 -1.45 -21.53 -31.74
N ASP A 3 -0.44 -20.97 -32.39
CA ASP A 3 0.36 -19.83 -31.91
C ASP A 3 -0.48 -18.56 -31.56
N HIS A 4 -1.77 -18.58 -31.87
CA HIS A 4 -2.73 -17.50 -31.60
C HIS A 4 -3.22 -17.43 -30.14
N ASP A 5 -3.05 -18.47 -29.32
CA ASP A 5 -3.55 -18.54 -27.94
C ASP A 5 -2.47 -18.24 -26.89
N ASN A 6 -1.27 -17.80 -27.30
CA ASN A 6 -0.25 -17.39 -26.38
C ASN A 6 -0.62 -16.00 -25.81
N PRO A 7 -0.94 -15.88 -24.50
CA PRO A 7 -1.30 -14.61 -23.87
C PRO A 7 -0.16 -13.56 -23.94
N PHE A 8 1.03 -13.97 -24.33
CA PHE A 8 2.23 -13.12 -24.52
C PHE A 8 2.40 -12.62 -25.97
N ASN A 9 1.47 -12.88 -26.89
CA ASN A 9 1.45 -12.31 -28.25
C ASN A 9 1.16 -10.78 -28.26
N GLU A 10 1.73 -10.04 -27.29
CA GLU A 10 1.92 -8.61 -27.47
C GLU A 10 3.06 -8.44 -28.47
N PRO A 11 2.85 -7.72 -29.58
CA PRO A 11 3.94 -7.43 -30.50
C PRO A 11 5.06 -6.75 -29.71
N LEU A 12 6.19 -7.43 -29.60
CA LEU A 12 7.39 -6.80 -29.03
C LEU A 12 7.74 -5.58 -29.87
N PRO A 13 8.17 -4.49 -29.21
CA PRO A 13 8.72 -3.36 -29.96
C PRO A 13 9.89 -3.87 -30.81
N LYS A 14 10.04 -3.30 -32.01
CA LYS A 14 11.08 -3.65 -32.98
C LYS A 14 12.52 -3.55 -32.40
N SER A 15 12.69 -2.87 -31.28
CA SER A 15 13.92 -2.77 -30.47
C SER A 15 13.64 -3.23 -29.04
N PRO A 16 14.64 -3.82 -28.31
CA PRO A 16 14.46 -4.22 -26.92
C PRO A 16 14.05 -3.00 -26.10
N PRO A 17 12.97 -3.10 -25.29
CA PRO A 17 12.47 -1.96 -24.54
C PRO A 17 13.49 -1.53 -23.48
N ASP A 18 13.67 -0.23 -23.33
CA ASP A 18 14.55 0.33 -22.29
C ASP A 18 13.99 -0.01 -20.90
N ARG A 19 14.75 -0.78 -20.12
CA ARG A 19 14.39 -1.17 -18.74
C ARG A 19 14.16 0.04 -17.82
N ARG A 20 14.88 1.16 -18.07
CA ARG A 20 14.74 2.41 -17.30
C ARG A 20 13.39 3.07 -17.59
N LEU A 21 12.98 3.07 -18.87
CA LEU A 21 11.67 3.61 -19.25
C LEU A 21 10.53 2.77 -18.68
N ILE A 22 10.66 1.44 -18.67
CA ILE A 22 9.68 0.53 -18.04
C ILE A 22 9.58 0.81 -16.54
N LEU A 23 10.72 0.95 -15.84
CA LEU A 23 10.76 1.27 -14.42
C LEU A 23 10.10 2.62 -14.14
N PHE A 24 10.44 3.67 -14.90
CA PHE A 24 9.85 4.99 -14.77
C PHE A 24 8.33 4.97 -14.99
N ALA A 25 7.86 4.31 -16.06
CA ALA A 25 6.44 4.16 -16.35
C ALA A 25 5.70 3.43 -15.22
N GLY A 26 6.33 2.39 -14.63
CA GLY A 26 5.83 1.69 -13.46
C GLY A 26 5.72 2.60 -12.23
N VAL A 27 6.73 3.43 -11.97
CA VAL A 27 6.71 4.42 -10.86
C VAL A 27 5.60 5.45 -11.07
N MET A 28 5.39 5.97 -12.28
CA MET A 28 4.32 6.92 -12.59
C MET A 28 2.93 6.31 -12.41
N LEU A 29 2.74 5.05 -12.83
CA LEU A 29 1.51 4.31 -12.60
C LEU A 29 1.27 4.11 -11.11
N MET A 30 2.28 3.70 -10.35
CA MET A 30 2.20 3.51 -8.92
C MET A 30 1.97 4.83 -8.16
N ALA A 31 2.54 5.94 -8.63
CA ALA A 31 2.27 7.27 -8.06
C ALA A 31 0.80 7.67 -8.26
N SER A 32 0.21 7.38 -9.43
CA SER A 32 -1.22 7.61 -9.66
C SER A 32 -2.08 6.78 -8.70
N LEU A 33 -1.80 5.49 -8.55
CA LEU A 33 -2.51 4.59 -7.64
C LEU A 33 -2.31 4.97 -6.17
N GLY A 34 -1.10 5.40 -5.80
CA GLY A 34 -0.73 5.77 -4.43
C GLY A 34 -1.44 7.01 -3.90
N SER A 35 -2.05 7.80 -4.78
CA SER A 35 -2.88 8.95 -4.39
C SER A 35 -4.02 8.60 -3.43
N VAL A 36 -4.43 7.33 -3.36
CA VAL A 36 -5.45 6.85 -2.40
C VAL A 36 -5.07 7.13 -0.95
N TYR A 37 -3.78 7.13 -0.61
CA TYR A 37 -3.33 7.45 0.75
C TYR A 37 -3.45 8.94 1.09
N ALA A 38 -3.72 9.80 0.12
CA ALA A 38 -4.06 11.20 0.34
C ALA A 38 -5.58 11.43 0.55
N TRP A 39 -6.38 10.37 0.74
CA TRP A 39 -7.82 10.48 0.95
C TRP A 39 -8.21 11.47 2.04
N SER A 40 -7.43 11.54 3.12
CA SER A 40 -7.65 12.49 4.21
C SER A 40 -7.69 13.96 3.78
N PHE A 41 -7.06 14.31 2.65
CA PHE A 41 -7.13 15.63 2.04
C PHE A 41 -8.59 16.02 1.66
N PHE A 42 -9.37 15.05 1.18
CA PHE A 42 -10.75 15.28 0.75
C PHE A 42 -11.78 15.17 1.88
N THR A 43 -11.41 14.62 3.04
CA THR A 43 -12.33 14.35 4.14
C THR A 43 -13.06 15.63 4.61
N LYS A 44 -12.30 16.69 4.94
CA LYS A 44 -12.89 17.97 5.39
C LYS A 44 -13.74 18.66 4.31
N PRO A 45 -13.29 18.80 3.06
CA PRO A 45 -14.11 19.31 1.96
C PRO A 45 -15.42 18.53 1.77
N LEU A 46 -15.37 17.19 1.83
CA LEU A 46 -16.57 16.35 1.71
C LEU A 46 -17.54 16.55 2.90
N GLN A 47 -17.03 16.61 4.12
CA GLN A 47 -17.84 16.87 5.31
C GLN A 47 -18.49 18.25 5.27
N ALA A 48 -17.75 19.26 4.83
CA ALA A 48 -18.29 20.62 4.71
C ALA A 48 -19.38 20.74 3.63
N ALA A 49 -19.18 20.06 2.49
CA ALA A 49 -20.10 20.16 1.35
C ALA A 49 -21.33 19.25 1.45
N TYR A 50 -21.18 18.07 2.08
CA TYR A 50 -22.22 17.03 2.08
C TYR A 50 -22.74 16.67 3.46
N HIS A 51 -22.25 17.33 4.51
CA HIS A 51 -22.63 17.12 5.91
C HIS A 51 -22.46 15.65 6.39
N TRP A 52 -21.55 14.91 5.77
CA TRP A 52 -21.28 13.52 6.13
C TRP A 52 -20.49 13.41 7.43
N ALA A 53 -20.82 12.38 8.22
CA ALA A 53 -20.08 12.03 9.42
C ALA A 53 -18.68 11.47 9.09
N ASN A 54 -17.76 11.53 10.07
CA ASN A 54 -16.41 10.98 9.93
C ASN A 54 -16.39 9.51 9.51
N TRP A 55 -17.30 8.69 10.04
CA TRP A 55 -17.36 7.27 9.70
C TRP A 55 -17.68 7.03 8.21
N GLN A 56 -18.53 7.87 7.61
CA GLN A 56 -18.88 7.75 6.19
C GLN A 56 -17.66 8.01 5.30
N THR A 57 -16.96 9.11 5.51
CA THR A 57 -15.74 9.43 4.75
C THR A 57 -14.61 8.41 4.99
N SER A 58 -14.48 7.91 6.23
CA SER A 58 -13.52 6.87 6.57
C SER A 58 -13.86 5.53 5.93
N LEU A 59 -15.14 5.16 5.84
CA LEU A 59 -15.60 3.92 5.20
C LEU A 59 -15.21 3.87 3.71
N VAL A 60 -15.29 5.00 2.99
CA VAL A 60 -14.88 5.07 1.58
C VAL A 60 -13.40 4.67 1.41
N PHE A 61 -12.53 5.19 2.28
CA PHE A 61 -11.11 4.81 2.30
C PHE A 61 -10.91 3.33 2.65
N SER A 62 -11.61 2.84 3.68
CA SER A 62 -11.53 1.44 4.10
C SER A 62 -11.95 0.48 2.98
N LEU A 63 -12.99 0.84 2.21
CA LEU A 63 -13.42 0.08 1.03
C LEU A 63 -12.35 0.07 -0.06
N ALA A 64 -11.66 1.21 -0.30
CA ALA A 64 -10.58 1.27 -1.27
C ALA A 64 -9.38 0.39 -0.87
N VAL A 65 -9.01 0.40 0.42
CA VAL A 65 -7.95 -0.46 0.98
C VAL A 65 -8.33 -1.95 0.90
N ALA A 66 -9.56 -2.30 1.28
CA ALA A 66 -10.08 -3.65 1.15
C ALA A 66 -10.12 -4.10 -0.32
N GLY A 67 -10.62 -3.21 -1.20
CA GLY A 67 -10.63 -3.41 -2.65
C GLY A 67 -9.23 -3.70 -3.20
N LEU A 68 -8.20 -2.97 -2.75
CA LEU A 68 -6.80 -3.24 -3.10
C LEU A 68 -6.39 -4.66 -2.71
N GLY A 69 -6.53 -5.03 -1.44
CA GLY A 69 -6.04 -6.32 -0.95
C GLY A 69 -6.77 -7.51 -1.58
N PHE A 70 -8.09 -7.45 -1.65
CA PHE A 70 -8.88 -8.57 -2.19
C PHE A 70 -8.79 -8.67 -3.72
N SER A 71 -8.74 -7.55 -4.45
CA SER A 71 -8.55 -7.62 -5.91
C SER A 71 -7.16 -8.11 -6.29
N ALA A 72 -6.13 -7.83 -5.49
CA ALA A 72 -4.80 -8.35 -5.69
C ALA A 72 -4.76 -9.89 -5.62
N LEU A 73 -5.54 -10.51 -4.71
CA LEU A 73 -5.67 -11.97 -4.62
C LEU A 73 -6.14 -12.58 -5.96
N TYR A 74 -7.20 -12.02 -6.54
CA TYR A 74 -7.73 -12.49 -7.82
C TYR A 74 -6.84 -12.15 -9.02
N THR A 75 -6.14 -11.01 -8.96
CA THR A 75 -5.23 -10.55 -10.02
C THR A 75 -3.98 -11.41 -10.10
N GLY A 76 -3.48 -11.92 -8.98
CA GLY A 76 -2.23 -12.68 -8.92
C GLY A 76 -2.12 -13.78 -9.97
N PRO A 77 -3.03 -14.76 -10.02
CA PRO A 77 -3.04 -15.80 -11.06
C PRO A 77 -3.23 -15.26 -12.47
N LEU A 78 -3.93 -14.12 -12.62
CA LEU A 78 -4.22 -13.53 -13.93
C LEU A 78 -2.98 -12.87 -14.54
N VAL A 79 -1.98 -12.46 -13.77
CA VAL A 79 -0.73 -11.87 -14.30
C VAL A 79 -0.04 -12.83 -15.25
N ALA A 80 0.06 -14.11 -14.89
CA ALA A 80 0.64 -15.14 -15.73
C ALA A 80 -0.23 -15.48 -16.95
N LYS A 81 -1.57 -15.35 -16.86
CA LYS A 81 -2.52 -15.71 -17.94
C LYS A 81 -2.73 -14.59 -18.94
N LEU A 82 -2.83 -13.35 -18.50
CA LEU A 82 -3.24 -12.21 -19.33
C LEU A 82 -2.09 -11.25 -19.67
N GLY A 83 -0.96 -11.39 -18.99
CA GLY A 83 0.19 -10.49 -19.11
C GLY A 83 0.00 -9.14 -18.40
N GLY A 84 1.13 -8.52 -18.04
CA GLY A 84 1.17 -7.29 -17.25
C GLY A 84 0.47 -6.12 -17.92
N ARG A 85 0.70 -5.90 -19.21
CA ARG A 85 0.16 -4.75 -19.96
C ARG A 85 -1.37 -4.73 -20.01
N LYS A 86 -2.00 -5.91 -20.26
CA LYS A 86 -3.48 -6.01 -20.31
C LYS A 86 -4.10 -5.71 -18.94
N LEU A 87 -3.49 -6.24 -17.87
CA LEU A 87 -3.96 -6.00 -16.52
C LEU A 87 -3.76 -4.56 -16.05
N MET A 88 -2.65 -3.92 -16.42
CA MET A 88 -2.43 -2.50 -16.13
C MET A 88 -3.44 -1.60 -16.84
N LYS A 89 -3.79 -1.90 -18.11
CA LYS A 89 -4.87 -1.20 -18.81
C LYS A 89 -6.21 -1.37 -18.10
N ARG A 90 -6.54 -2.59 -17.65
CA ARG A 90 -7.77 -2.84 -16.85
C ARG A 90 -7.75 -2.06 -15.55
N SER A 91 -6.61 -2.05 -14.84
CA SER A 91 -6.42 -1.24 -13.64
C SER A 91 -6.69 0.24 -13.91
N ALA A 92 -6.12 0.81 -14.99
CA ALA A 92 -6.36 2.20 -15.37
C ALA A 92 -7.84 2.47 -15.62
N VAL A 93 -8.54 1.58 -16.35
CA VAL A 93 -9.99 1.71 -16.59
C VAL A 93 -10.76 1.68 -15.27
N PHE A 94 -10.54 0.69 -14.41
CA PHE A 94 -11.24 0.59 -13.12
C PHE A 94 -10.95 1.79 -12.22
N PHE A 95 -9.68 2.21 -12.11
CA PHE A 95 -9.29 3.30 -11.23
C PHE A 95 -9.88 4.64 -11.69
N VAL A 96 -9.78 4.96 -12.98
CA VAL A 96 -10.36 6.18 -13.57
C VAL A 96 -11.88 6.15 -13.50
N SER A 97 -12.52 5.03 -13.86
CA SER A 97 -13.98 4.87 -13.73
C SER A 97 -14.43 5.04 -12.28
N GLY A 98 -13.62 4.58 -11.31
CA GLY A 98 -13.88 4.79 -9.88
C GLY A 98 -13.99 6.27 -9.53
N TYR A 99 -13.06 7.11 -10.00
CA TYR A 99 -13.12 8.57 -9.82
C TYR A 99 -14.29 9.20 -10.55
N LEU A 100 -14.60 8.76 -11.79
CA LEU A 100 -15.74 9.29 -12.57
C LEU A 100 -17.09 8.98 -11.91
N ILE A 101 -17.28 7.75 -11.41
CA ILE A 101 -18.48 7.36 -10.70
C ILE A 101 -18.58 8.10 -9.36
N ALA A 102 -17.45 8.27 -8.66
CA ALA A 102 -17.39 9.06 -7.44
C ALA A 102 -17.78 10.52 -7.70
N ALA A 103 -17.26 11.13 -8.78
CA ALA A 103 -17.63 12.49 -9.20
C ALA A 103 -19.13 12.59 -9.53
N LEU A 104 -19.71 11.57 -10.19
CA LEU A 104 -21.15 11.50 -10.44
C LEU A 104 -21.94 11.47 -9.10
N GLY A 105 -21.53 10.65 -8.13
CA GLY A 105 -22.18 10.61 -6.82
C GLY A 105 -22.16 11.96 -6.12
N LEU A 106 -21.01 12.63 -6.15
CA LEU A 106 -20.85 13.98 -5.59
C LEU A 106 -21.69 15.02 -6.35
N TYR A 107 -21.74 14.93 -7.68
CA TYR A 107 -22.57 15.81 -8.51
C TYR A 107 -24.05 15.63 -8.21
N LEU A 108 -24.54 14.42 -8.07
CA LEU A 108 -25.94 14.15 -7.68
C LEU A 108 -26.28 14.79 -6.34
N GLY A 109 -25.37 14.75 -5.37
CA GLY A 109 -25.55 15.38 -4.04
C GLY A 109 -25.37 16.89 -4.02
N SER A 110 -24.95 17.53 -5.13
CA SER A 110 -24.74 18.98 -5.19
C SER A 110 -25.99 19.80 -5.49
N GLY A 111 -27.18 19.24 -5.26
CA GLY A 111 -28.47 19.93 -5.49
C GLY A 111 -29.16 19.56 -6.78
N VAL A 112 -28.57 18.68 -7.62
CA VAL A 112 -29.12 18.30 -8.95
C VAL A 112 -30.41 17.49 -8.84
N ILE A 113 -30.46 16.55 -7.90
CA ILE A 113 -31.63 15.67 -7.69
C ILE A 113 -32.45 16.01 -6.46
N GLY A 114 -32.02 17.01 -5.68
CA GLY A 114 -32.67 17.46 -4.47
C GLY A 114 -31.68 18.04 -3.45
N ASP A 115 -32.17 18.53 -2.34
CA ASP A 115 -31.35 19.06 -1.26
C ASP A 115 -30.56 17.92 -0.61
N ILE A 116 -29.25 18.12 -0.41
CA ILE A 116 -28.34 17.19 0.24
C ILE A 116 -28.76 16.88 1.70
N GLN A 117 -29.50 17.77 2.34
CA GLN A 117 -30.06 17.54 3.67
C GLN A 117 -31.19 16.50 3.65
N THR A 118 -31.76 16.21 2.48
CA THR A 118 -32.74 15.14 2.33
C THR A 118 -32.05 13.77 2.49
N PRO A 119 -32.45 12.93 3.44
CA PRO A 119 -31.71 11.70 3.77
C PRO A 119 -31.42 10.78 2.58
N TRP A 120 -32.39 10.57 1.68
CA TRP A 120 -32.18 9.69 0.53
C TRP A 120 -31.17 10.26 -0.49
N VAL A 121 -31.11 11.59 -0.68
CA VAL A 121 -30.15 12.26 -1.57
C VAL A 121 -28.73 12.10 -1.01
N SER A 122 -28.57 12.39 0.30
CA SER A 122 -27.29 12.22 0.99
C SER A 122 -26.80 10.78 0.94
N TRP A 123 -27.70 9.81 1.22
CA TRP A 123 -27.35 8.38 1.15
C TRP A 123 -27.01 7.92 -0.27
N LEU A 124 -27.78 8.32 -1.28
CA LEU A 124 -27.50 7.97 -2.67
C LEU A 124 -26.14 8.52 -3.12
N SER A 125 -25.87 9.79 -2.84
CA SER A 125 -24.59 10.44 -3.14
C SER A 125 -23.41 9.69 -2.46
N PHE A 126 -23.56 9.38 -1.16
CA PHE A 126 -22.58 8.63 -0.40
C PHE A 126 -22.34 7.21 -0.97
N VAL A 127 -23.41 6.47 -1.27
CA VAL A 127 -23.32 5.10 -1.79
C VAL A 127 -22.64 5.08 -3.16
N VAL A 128 -22.99 6.03 -4.04
CA VAL A 128 -22.37 6.11 -5.38
C VAL A 128 -20.88 6.47 -5.26
N LEU A 129 -20.51 7.42 -4.38
CA LEU A 129 -19.10 7.71 -4.07
C LEU A 129 -18.37 6.48 -3.54
N ALA A 130 -18.94 5.79 -2.56
CA ALA A 130 -18.34 4.63 -1.92
C ALA A 130 -18.15 3.46 -2.90
N LEU A 131 -19.14 3.19 -3.76
CA LEU A 131 -19.05 2.19 -4.82
C LEU A 131 -18.03 2.59 -5.89
N GLY A 132 -18.04 3.85 -6.31
CA GLY A 132 -17.12 4.37 -7.33
C GLY A 132 -15.68 4.35 -6.83
N TYR A 133 -15.35 5.20 -5.89
CA TYR A 133 -13.98 5.36 -5.39
C TYR A 133 -13.52 4.15 -4.57
N GLY A 134 -14.36 3.69 -3.63
CA GLY A 134 -14.00 2.62 -2.70
C GLY A 134 -13.93 1.26 -3.39
N VAL A 135 -15.01 0.82 -4.05
CA VAL A 135 -15.06 -0.54 -4.60
C VAL A 135 -14.41 -0.61 -5.99
N ILE A 136 -14.91 0.14 -6.96
CA ILE A 136 -14.43 0.08 -8.35
C ILE A 136 -13.00 0.61 -8.44
N GLY A 137 -12.73 1.77 -7.84
CA GLY A 137 -11.39 2.33 -7.72
C GLY A 137 -10.44 1.40 -6.97
N GLY A 138 -10.90 0.78 -5.88
CA GLY A 138 -10.15 -0.21 -5.10
C GLY A 138 -9.77 -1.45 -5.89
N ILE A 139 -10.66 -1.96 -6.76
CA ILE A 139 -10.35 -3.06 -7.70
C ILE A 139 -9.24 -2.64 -8.67
N GLY A 140 -9.35 -1.43 -9.23
CA GLY A 140 -8.32 -0.85 -10.07
C GLY A 140 -6.98 -0.74 -9.38
N LEU A 141 -7.01 -0.31 -8.11
CA LEU A 141 -5.87 -0.12 -7.24
C LEU A 141 -5.07 -1.41 -7.02
N GLY A 142 -5.72 -2.48 -6.56
CA GLY A 142 -5.04 -3.75 -6.28
C GLY A 142 -4.61 -4.47 -7.55
N THR A 143 -5.41 -4.39 -8.63
CA THR A 143 -5.03 -4.92 -9.93
C THR A 143 -3.74 -4.25 -10.44
N GLY A 144 -3.66 -2.92 -10.37
CA GLY A 144 -2.49 -2.17 -10.84
C GLY A 144 -1.27 -2.34 -9.94
N TYR A 145 -1.45 -2.26 -8.62
CA TYR A 145 -0.38 -2.43 -7.65
C TYR A 145 0.35 -3.78 -7.85
N LEU A 146 -0.39 -4.88 -7.78
CA LEU A 146 0.19 -6.21 -7.90
C LEU A 146 0.84 -6.44 -9.26
N THR A 147 0.17 -6.00 -10.33
CA THR A 147 0.67 -6.17 -11.70
C THR A 147 1.94 -5.37 -11.92
N ALA A 148 2.01 -4.12 -11.46
CA ALA A 148 3.21 -3.27 -11.60
C ALA A 148 4.39 -3.91 -10.88
N VAL A 149 4.23 -4.29 -9.60
CA VAL A 149 5.28 -4.92 -8.81
C VAL A 149 5.77 -6.21 -9.48
N SER A 150 4.85 -7.09 -9.89
CA SER A 150 5.21 -8.38 -10.50
C SER A 150 5.91 -8.22 -11.86
N THR A 151 5.42 -7.32 -12.71
CA THR A 151 5.96 -7.11 -14.05
C THR A 151 7.36 -6.49 -14.01
N ILE A 152 7.54 -5.45 -13.17
CA ILE A 152 8.82 -4.74 -13.10
C ILE A 152 9.90 -5.59 -12.41
N ALA A 153 9.54 -6.36 -11.38
CA ALA A 153 10.47 -7.32 -10.77
C ALA A 153 11.01 -8.32 -11.79
N GLY A 154 10.19 -8.74 -12.75
CA GLY A 154 10.59 -9.64 -13.83
C GLY A 154 11.61 -9.03 -14.83
N TRP A 155 11.60 -7.71 -15.02
CA TRP A 155 12.56 -7.00 -15.87
C TRP A 155 13.94 -6.77 -15.22
N HIS A 156 14.03 -6.89 -13.88
CA HIS A 156 15.24 -6.64 -13.10
C HIS A 156 15.61 -7.84 -12.22
N PRO A 157 15.91 -9.01 -12.83
CA PRO A 157 16.20 -10.24 -12.08
C PRO A 157 17.45 -10.14 -11.20
N ASP A 158 18.41 -9.31 -11.60
CA ASP A 158 19.67 -9.00 -10.93
C ASP A 158 19.54 -8.05 -9.73
N LYS A 159 18.49 -7.19 -9.72
CA LYS A 159 18.25 -6.17 -8.68
C LYS A 159 16.76 -6.10 -8.30
N LYS A 160 16.16 -7.25 -8.02
CA LYS A 160 14.71 -7.36 -7.76
C LYS A 160 14.25 -6.49 -6.60
N GLY A 161 15.01 -6.45 -5.49
CA GLY A 161 14.69 -5.64 -4.32
C GLY A 161 14.68 -4.15 -4.64
N PHE A 162 15.73 -3.66 -5.29
CA PHE A 162 15.79 -2.26 -5.72
C PHE A 162 14.61 -1.89 -6.63
N ALA A 163 14.32 -2.72 -7.63
CA ALA A 163 13.24 -2.46 -8.57
C ALA A 163 11.86 -2.48 -7.90
N THR A 164 11.58 -3.48 -7.05
CA THR A 164 10.32 -3.54 -6.29
C THR A 164 10.21 -2.40 -5.28
N GLY A 165 11.30 -2.07 -4.58
CA GLY A 165 11.35 -0.95 -3.65
C GLY A 165 11.05 0.39 -4.33
N MET A 166 11.65 0.64 -5.50
CA MET A 166 11.43 1.87 -6.28
C MET A 166 9.99 1.99 -6.77
N ILE A 167 9.41 0.90 -7.27
CA ILE A 167 8.01 0.87 -7.69
C ILE A 167 7.08 1.17 -6.51
N VAL A 168 7.30 0.49 -5.39
CA VAL A 168 6.43 0.64 -4.21
C VAL A 168 6.67 2.00 -3.52
N MET A 169 7.89 2.58 -3.62
CA MET A 169 8.16 3.95 -3.21
C MET A 169 7.33 4.96 -4.02
N GLY A 170 7.16 4.72 -5.34
CA GLY A 170 6.30 5.54 -6.20
C GLY A 170 4.87 5.69 -5.65
N PHE A 171 4.33 4.63 -5.05
CA PHE A 171 3.02 4.65 -4.40
C PHE A 171 2.96 5.66 -3.23
N GLY A 172 4.02 5.73 -2.39
CA GLY A 172 4.11 6.70 -1.30
C GLY A 172 4.31 8.14 -1.79
N ILE A 173 5.15 8.34 -2.82
CA ILE A 173 5.37 9.65 -3.44
C ILE A 173 4.08 10.18 -4.05
N GLY A 174 3.25 9.31 -4.64
CA GLY A 174 1.95 9.68 -5.20
C GLY A 174 1.01 10.28 -4.17
N ALA A 175 0.98 9.75 -2.95
CA ALA A 175 0.20 10.31 -1.86
C ALA A 175 0.67 11.71 -1.44
N LEU A 176 1.98 11.88 -1.32
CA LEU A 176 2.59 13.18 -1.00
C LEU A 176 2.28 14.22 -2.08
N PHE A 177 2.47 13.86 -3.36
CA PHE A 177 2.19 14.73 -4.48
C PHE A 177 0.69 15.11 -4.56
N MET A 178 -0.21 14.13 -4.37
CA MET A 178 -1.65 14.38 -4.33
C MET A 178 -2.03 15.34 -3.20
N SER A 179 -1.56 15.10 -1.98
CA SER A 179 -1.98 15.88 -0.81
C SER A 179 -1.41 17.31 -0.80
N LYS A 180 -0.20 17.53 -1.37
CA LYS A 180 0.52 18.82 -1.27
C LYS A 180 0.52 19.64 -2.55
N VAL A 181 0.32 19.02 -3.72
CA VAL A 181 0.43 19.69 -5.01
C VAL A 181 -0.82 19.48 -5.84
N PHE A 182 -1.11 18.24 -6.22
CA PHE A 182 -2.13 17.97 -7.22
C PHE A 182 -3.56 18.15 -6.69
N GLY A 183 -3.86 17.67 -5.49
CA GLY A 183 -5.17 17.85 -4.86
C GLY A 183 -5.54 19.31 -4.62
N PRO A 184 -4.67 20.14 -3.98
CA PRO A 184 -4.89 21.57 -3.84
C PRO A 184 -5.11 22.29 -5.17
N LYS A 185 -4.29 22.00 -6.20
CA LYS A 185 -4.46 22.58 -7.53
C LYS A 185 -5.75 22.14 -8.21
N ALA A 186 -6.13 20.86 -8.12
CA ALA A 186 -7.39 20.37 -8.65
C ALA A 186 -8.60 21.06 -7.98
N MET A 187 -8.55 21.25 -6.66
CA MET A 187 -9.59 22.00 -5.93
C MET A 187 -9.63 23.49 -6.31
N GLU A 188 -8.48 24.12 -6.50
CA GLU A 188 -8.37 25.52 -6.96
C GLU A 188 -9.00 25.68 -8.34
N PHE A 189 -8.62 24.84 -9.33
CA PHE A 189 -9.20 24.86 -10.68
C PHE A 189 -10.69 24.51 -10.71
N ALA A 190 -11.15 23.71 -9.77
CA ALA A 190 -12.55 23.35 -9.60
C ALA A 190 -13.38 24.42 -8.83
N GLY A 191 -12.77 25.56 -8.46
CA GLY A 191 -13.46 26.58 -7.66
C GLY A 191 -13.95 26.08 -6.29
N GLY A 192 -13.25 25.10 -5.69
CA GLY A 192 -13.64 24.46 -4.42
C GLY A 192 -14.65 23.33 -4.59
N ASN A 193 -15.17 23.05 -5.79
CA ASN A 193 -16.12 21.97 -6.02
C ASN A 193 -15.44 20.60 -6.07
N VAL A 194 -15.74 19.73 -5.10
CA VAL A 194 -15.09 18.41 -4.98
C VAL A 194 -15.44 17.49 -6.13
N ALA A 195 -16.67 17.54 -6.67
CA ALA A 195 -17.07 16.73 -7.83
C ALA A 195 -16.26 17.08 -9.07
N ALA A 196 -16.11 18.39 -9.35
CA ALA A 196 -15.29 18.88 -10.47
C ALA A 196 -13.79 18.54 -10.28
N ALA A 197 -13.28 18.65 -9.04
CA ALA A 197 -11.90 18.24 -8.73
C ALA A 197 -11.67 16.74 -9.02
N PHE A 198 -12.62 15.87 -8.70
CA PHE A 198 -12.54 14.44 -9.02
C PHE A 198 -12.54 14.17 -10.52
N LEU A 199 -13.29 14.93 -11.32
CA LEU A 199 -13.25 14.86 -12.79
C LEU A 199 -11.87 15.27 -13.35
N ILE A 200 -11.28 16.35 -12.84
CA ILE A 200 -9.94 16.81 -13.22
C ILE A 200 -8.91 15.70 -12.89
N ILE A 201 -8.99 15.14 -11.69
CA ILE A 201 -8.10 14.06 -11.23
C ILE A 201 -8.26 12.83 -12.12
N ALA A 202 -9.50 12.42 -12.44
CA ALA A 202 -9.78 11.31 -13.34
C ALA A 202 -9.16 11.51 -14.72
N GLY A 203 -9.29 12.71 -15.28
CA GLY A 203 -8.72 13.08 -16.59
C GLY A 203 -7.20 12.97 -16.60
N VAL A 204 -6.53 13.58 -15.61
CA VAL A 204 -5.06 13.56 -15.51
C VAL A 204 -4.55 12.13 -15.29
N TYR A 205 -5.16 11.35 -14.39
CA TYR A 205 -4.76 9.95 -14.18
C TYR A 205 -5.06 9.08 -15.40
N GLY A 206 -6.17 9.35 -16.11
CA GLY A 206 -6.46 8.69 -17.38
C GLY A 206 -5.33 8.86 -18.40
N VAL A 207 -4.81 10.08 -18.54
CA VAL A 207 -3.68 10.37 -19.42
C VAL A 207 -2.40 9.70 -18.93
N ILE A 208 -2.00 9.93 -17.66
CA ILE A 208 -0.75 9.39 -17.09
C ILE A 208 -0.73 7.85 -17.19
N MET A 209 -1.80 7.19 -16.73
CA MET A 209 -1.85 5.72 -16.71
C MET A 209 -1.90 5.15 -18.14
N THR A 210 -2.57 5.81 -19.07
CA THR A 210 -2.60 5.37 -20.48
C THR A 210 -1.21 5.45 -21.11
N LEU A 211 -0.49 6.56 -20.87
CA LEU A 211 0.89 6.72 -21.36
C LEU A 211 1.83 5.71 -20.71
N ALA A 212 1.74 5.53 -19.40
CA ALA A 212 2.54 4.52 -18.68
C ALA A 212 2.29 3.11 -19.22
N CYS A 213 1.04 2.73 -19.45
CA CYS A 213 0.68 1.42 -20.02
C CYS A 213 1.25 1.17 -21.42
N ARG A 214 1.52 2.23 -22.20
CA ARG A 214 2.15 2.09 -23.54
C ARG A 214 3.60 1.65 -23.45
N SER A 215 4.30 2.07 -22.41
CA SER A 215 5.74 1.82 -22.21
C SER A 215 6.02 0.52 -21.43
N ILE A 216 5.01 -0.14 -20.85
CA ILE A 216 5.20 -1.35 -20.07
C ILE A 216 4.90 -2.58 -20.92
N TYR A 217 5.85 -3.52 -20.93
CA TYR A 217 5.78 -4.80 -21.62
C TYR A 217 6.00 -5.95 -20.61
N SER A 218 5.45 -7.12 -20.92
CA SER A 218 5.71 -8.31 -20.12
C SER A 218 7.07 -8.90 -20.46
N PRO A 219 7.93 -9.26 -19.49
CA PRO A 219 9.23 -9.86 -19.76
C PRO A 219 9.07 -11.28 -20.31
N HIS A 220 9.63 -11.58 -21.49
CA HIS A 220 9.60 -12.91 -22.11
C HIS A 220 10.38 -13.96 -21.32
N ALA A 221 11.46 -13.55 -20.65
CA ALA A 221 12.38 -14.45 -19.96
C ALA A 221 11.89 -15.02 -18.61
N ALA A 222 10.78 -14.53 -18.08
CA ALA A 222 10.23 -15.05 -16.82
C ALA A 222 9.68 -16.49 -16.94
N ILE A 223 9.63 -17.04 -18.17
CA ILE A 223 9.05 -18.36 -18.48
C ILE A 223 10.13 -19.44 -18.65
N SER A 224 11.40 -19.10 -18.87
CA SER A 224 12.41 -20.04 -19.35
C SER A 224 13.41 -20.58 -18.32
N SER A 225 13.22 -20.41 -17.02
CA SER A 225 14.13 -21.03 -16.06
C SER A 225 13.67 -22.44 -15.68
N LYS A 226 14.09 -23.44 -16.45
CA LYS A 226 13.86 -24.87 -16.17
C LYS A 226 14.41 -25.35 -14.80
N HIS A 227 15.35 -24.63 -14.19
CA HIS A 227 16.04 -25.05 -12.97
C HIS A 227 15.40 -24.60 -11.65
N VAL A 228 14.48 -23.63 -11.69
CA VAL A 228 13.80 -23.12 -10.48
C VAL A 228 12.49 -23.86 -10.18
N ALA A 229 12.02 -24.69 -11.09
CA ALA A 229 10.75 -25.39 -10.97
C ALA A 229 10.74 -26.40 -9.81
N THR A 230 11.82 -27.12 -9.58
CA THR A 230 11.93 -28.18 -8.57
C THR A 230 11.89 -27.67 -7.13
N VAL A 231 12.60 -26.59 -6.81
CA VAL A 231 12.57 -25.99 -5.47
C VAL A 231 11.21 -25.33 -5.20
N ALA A 232 10.65 -24.62 -6.19
CA ALA A 232 9.32 -24.02 -6.07
C ALA A 232 8.22 -25.08 -5.89
N ASP A 233 8.33 -26.24 -6.54
CA ASP A 233 7.37 -27.34 -6.43
C ASP A 233 7.41 -27.97 -5.02
N THR A 234 8.60 -28.12 -4.42
CA THR A 234 8.77 -28.61 -3.06
C THR A 234 8.00 -27.76 -2.03
N TYR A 235 8.04 -26.41 -2.19
CA TYR A 235 7.30 -25.50 -1.30
C TYR A 235 5.78 -25.54 -1.52
N GLU A 236 5.30 -25.97 -2.66
CA GLU A 236 3.86 -26.11 -2.91
C GLU A 236 3.23 -27.20 -2.04
N HIS A 237 3.99 -28.22 -1.73
CA HIS A 237 3.57 -29.30 -0.82
C HIS A 237 3.69 -28.95 0.67
N LEU A 238 4.17 -27.72 1.02
CA LEU A 238 4.27 -27.22 2.38
C LEU A 238 3.21 -26.12 2.65
N PRO A 239 1.95 -26.49 2.92
CA PRO A 239 0.86 -25.50 3.13
C PRO A 239 1.18 -24.51 4.25
N ASN A 240 1.95 -24.94 5.27
CA ASN A 240 2.37 -24.13 6.40
C ASN A 240 3.21 -22.89 6.01
N VAL A 241 3.94 -22.91 4.89
CA VAL A 241 4.74 -21.77 4.45
C VAL A 241 3.86 -20.63 3.94
N ARG A 242 2.79 -20.93 3.20
CA ARG A 242 1.82 -19.93 2.73
C ARG A 242 1.12 -19.24 3.89
N VAL A 243 0.66 -20.03 4.87
CA VAL A 243 0.04 -19.51 6.09
C VAL A 243 1.02 -18.65 6.87
N ARG A 244 2.29 -19.05 7.00
CA ARG A 244 3.32 -18.27 7.69
C ARG A 244 3.60 -16.94 6.99
N LEU A 245 3.67 -16.91 5.65
CA LEU A 245 3.83 -15.66 4.91
C LEU A 245 2.62 -14.74 5.08
N TRP A 246 1.41 -15.29 5.05
CA TRP A 246 0.19 -14.53 5.30
C TRP A 246 0.17 -13.95 6.72
N LEU A 247 0.44 -14.78 7.73
CA LEU A 247 0.54 -14.36 9.12
C LEU A 247 1.64 -13.32 9.33
N THR A 248 2.80 -13.49 8.68
CA THR A 248 3.89 -12.50 8.70
C THR A 248 3.39 -11.15 8.17
N CYS A 249 2.68 -11.14 7.03
CA CYS A 249 2.14 -9.93 6.45
C CYS A 249 1.06 -9.30 7.34
N PHE A 250 0.19 -10.10 7.93
CA PHE A 250 -0.85 -9.66 8.85
C PHE A 250 -0.25 -9.03 10.12
N THR A 251 0.61 -9.76 10.84
CA THR A 251 1.18 -9.29 12.12
C THR A 251 2.08 -8.08 11.95
N TYR A 252 2.91 -8.06 10.92
CA TYR A 252 3.72 -6.91 10.55
C TYR A 252 2.86 -5.68 10.23
N SER A 253 1.78 -5.88 9.47
CA SER A 253 0.88 -4.78 9.04
C SER A 253 -0.01 -4.28 10.17
N LEU A 254 -0.36 -5.14 11.11
CA LEU A 254 -1.12 -4.76 12.31
C LEU A 254 -0.36 -3.70 13.12
N ALA A 255 0.94 -3.91 13.36
CA ALA A 255 1.78 -2.95 14.04
C ALA A 255 1.86 -1.61 13.29
N GLY A 256 2.10 -1.64 11.97
CA GLY A 256 2.25 -0.43 11.16
C GLY A 256 0.96 0.36 11.01
N LEU A 257 -0.13 -0.29 10.61
CA LEU A 257 -1.42 0.39 10.38
C LEU A 257 -2.07 0.86 11.68
N GLY A 258 -1.90 0.11 12.76
CA GLY A 258 -2.37 0.50 14.07
C GLY A 258 -1.76 1.82 14.52
N ILE A 259 -0.43 1.92 14.48
CA ILE A 259 0.27 3.14 14.92
C ILE A 259 0.04 4.31 13.96
N ILE A 260 0.01 4.08 12.65
CA ILE A 260 -0.27 5.12 11.64
C ILE A 260 -1.61 5.79 11.92
N SER A 261 -2.62 5.04 12.34
CA SER A 261 -3.94 5.59 12.63
C SER A 261 -3.96 6.55 13.82
N GLN A 262 -2.96 6.50 14.70
CA GLN A 262 -2.86 7.27 15.94
C GLN A 262 -1.75 8.32 15.95
N LEU A 263 -0.97 8.47 14.87
CA LEU A 263 0.24 9.30 14.82
C LEU A 263 0.05 10.72 15.33
N SER A 264 -1.02 11.39 14.88
CA SER A 264 -1.28 12.79 15.27
C SER A 264 -1.54 12.91 16.78
N ARG A 265 -2.37 12.02 17.33
CA ARG A 265 -2.72 11.99 18.74
C ARG A 265 -1.49 11.72 19.61
N LEU A 266 -0.72 10.68 19.26
CA LEU A 266 0.50 10.32 19.97
C LEU A 266 1.51 11.47 20.04
N MET A 267 1.69 12.20 18.93
CA MET A 267 2.58 13.36 18.92
C MET A 267 2.05 14.50 19.77
N GLN A 268 0.72 14.75 19.76
CA GLN A 268 0.11 15.76 20.60
C GLN A 268 0.26 15.42 22.07
N ASP A 269 0.04 14.15 22.46
CA ASP A 269 0.18 13.70 23.85
C ASP A 269 1.62 13.87 24.35
N VAL A 270 2.65 13.46 23.57
CA VAL A 270 4.06 13.62 23.91
C VAL A 270 4.47 15.10 23.95
N SER A 271 4.00 15.92 23.02
CA SER A 271 4.30 17.36 22.97
C SER A 271 3.70 18.09 24.16
N LYS A 272 2.45 17.77 24.51
CA LYS A 272 1.74 18.34 25.67
C LYS A 272 2.39 17.93 26.99
N SER A 273 2.90 16.70 27.09
CA SER A 273 3.63 16.22 28.27
C SER A 273 5.00 16.91 28.43
N ALA A 274 5.65 17.29 27.32
CA ALA A 274 6.93 17.99 27.32
C ALA A 274 6.77 19.50 27.61
N ASP A 275 5.70 20.10 27.09
CA ASP A 275 5.36 21.51 27.32
C ASP A 275 3.84 21.67 27.38
N SER A 276 3.32 21.82 28.61
CA SER A 276 1.89 22.00 28.88
C SER A 276 1.34 23.35 28.44
N SER A 277 2.18 24.33 28.10
CA SER A 277 1.77 25.67 27.66
C SER A 277 1.42 25.75 26.17
N LEU A 278 1.66 24.68 25.39
CA LEU A 278 1.40 24.67 23.96
C LEU A 278 -0.09 24.83 23.64
N SER A 279 -0.41 25.72 22.70
CA SER A 279 -1.76 25.91 22.21
C SER A 279 -2.26 24.67 21.44
N VAL A 280 -3.57 24.55 21.32
CA VAL A 280 -4.22 23.46 20.54
C VAL A 280 -3.76 23.46 19.09
N GLU A 281 -3.56 24.64 18.50
CA GLU A 281 -3.08 24.81 17.14
C GLU A 281 -1.61 24.33 17.00
N ALA A 282 -0.75 24.64 17.99
CA ALA A 282 0.64 24.18 18.00
C ALA A 282 0.73 22.66 18.13
N LEU A 283 -0.07 22.04 18.98
CA LEU A 283 -0.18 20.59 19.13
C LEU A 283 -0.66 19.92 17.83
N ALA A 284 -1.69 20.48 17.20
CA ALA A 284 -2.21 19.98 15.92
C ALA A 284 -1.16 20.08 14.80
N ALA A 285 -0.40 21.20 14.76
CA ALA A 285 0.69 21.39 13.81
C ALA A 285 1.84 20.39 14.01
N ALA A 286 2.20 20.08 15.26
CA ALA A 286 3.20 19.07 15.59
C ALA A 286 2.75 17.67 15.08
N GLY A 287 1.48 17.30 15.33
CA GLY A 287 0.90 16.04 14.83
C GLY A 287 0.92 15.96 13.30
N ALA A 288 0.52 17.02 12.61
CA ALA A 288 0.53 17.09 11.14
C ALA A 288 1.96 16.99 10.57
N THR A 289 2.94 17.62 11.26
CA THR A 289 4.36 17.57 10.88
C THR A 289 4.90 16.14 11.01
N LEU A 290 4.60 15.45 12.11
CA LEU A 290 5.03 14.07 12.29
C LEU A 290 4.45 13.16 11.19
N ILE A 291 3.16 13.30 10.86
CA ILE A 291 2.53 12.54 9.78
C ILE A 291 3.28 12.76 8.45
N ALA A 292 3.62 14.00 8.12
CA ALA A 292 4.31 14.32 6.87
C ALA A 292 5.71 13.69 6.81
N ILE A 293 6.51 13.82 7.87
CA ILE A 293 7.88 13.27 7.95
C ILE A 293 7.83 11.73 7.97
N ALA A 294 6.92 11.14 8.73
CA ALA A 294 6.75 9.69 8.79
C ALA A 294 6.32 9.11 7.43
N SER A 295 5.44 9.80 6.69
CA SER A 295 5.05 9.40 5.33
C SER A 295 6.22 9.42 4.35
N LEU A 296 7.09 10.41 4.45
CA LEU A 296 8.34 10.46 3.68
C LEU A 296 9.26 9.31 4.09
N GLY A 297 9.44 9.07 5.39
CA GLY A 297 10.18 7.93 5.94
C GLY A 297 9.66 6.59 5.42
N ASN A 298 8.34 6.39 5.41
CA ASN A 298 7.69 5.22 4.83
C ASN A 298 8.08 5.00 3.36
N SER A 299 8.05 6.07 2.56
CA SER A 299 8.37 6.00 1.13
C SER A 299 9.85 5.66 0.89
N VAL A 300 10.76 6.34 1.59
CA VAL A 300 12.21 6.12 1.51
C VAL A 300 12.58 4.74 2.06
N GLY A 301 11.96 4.31 3.15
CA GLY A 301 12.16 3.00 3.75
C GLY A 301 11.86 1.85 2.79
N ARG A 302 10.85 1.98 1.94
CA ARG A 302 10.53 0.99 0.88
C ARG A 302 11.70 0.74 -0.06
N LEU A 303 12.44 1.79 -0.40
CA LEU A 303 13.61 1.68 -1.28
C LEU A 303 14.84 1.17 -0.52
N ILE A 304 15.17 1.78 0.62
CA ILE A 304 16.41 1.48 1.36
C ILE A 304 16.42 0.03 1.84
N TRP A 305 15.38 -0.42 2.53
CA TRP A 305 15.33 -1.78 3.06
C TRP A 305 15.30 -2.84 1.94
N ALA A 306 14.59 -2.56 0.83
CA ALA A 306 14.57 -3.45 -0.30
C ALA A 306 15.93 -3.53 -1.00
N TRP A 307 16.64 -2.40 -1.14
CA TRP A 307 18.00 -2.36 -1.67
C TRP A 307 18.99 -3.10 -0.76
N LEU A 308 18.95 -2.86 0.56
CA LEU A 308 19.76 -3.61 1.52
C LEU A 308 19.52 -5.12 1.42
N SER A 309 18.27 -5.52 1.18
CA SER A 309 17.92 -6.92 1.06
C SER A 309 18.54 -7.63 -0.15
N ASP A 310 18.87 -6.88 -1.22
CA ASP A 310 19.62 -7.41 -2.37
C ASP A 310 21.07 -7.79 -2.00
N HIS A 311 21.66 -7.08 -1.03
CA HIS A 311 23.07 -7.25 -0.65
C HIS A 311 23.27 -8.20 0.55
N PHE A 312 22.40 -8.13 1.55
CA PHE A 312 22.53 -8.86 2.82
C PHE A 312 21.56 -10.05 2.96
N GLY A 313 20.77 -10.31 1.91
CA GLY A 313 19.81 -11.41 1.86
C GLY A 313 18.44 -11.05 2.41
N ARG A 314 17.38 -11.49 1.71
CA ARG A 314 15.99 -11.11 1.94
C ARG A 314 15.50 -11.39 3.35
N VAL A 315 15.69 -12.66 3.79
CA VAL A 315 15.20 -13.11 5.11
C VAL A 315 15.92 -12.38 6.23
N ASN A 316 17.23 -12.16 6.10
CA ASN A 316 18.02 -11.50 7.15
C ASN A 316 17.60 -10.04 7.32
N ILE A 317 17.47 -9.32 6.20
CA ILE A 317 17.07 -7.91 6.23
C ILE A 317 15.61 -7.75 6.66
N PHE A 318 14.72 -8.64 6.20
CA PHE A 318 13.34 -8.60 6.64
C PHE A 318 13.21 -8.89 8.14
N ALA A 319 13.96 -9.85 8.67
CA ALA A 319 14.02 -10.12 10.11
C ALA A 319 14.66 -8.95 10.89
N ALA A 320 15.71 -8.32 10.34
CA ALA A 320 16.36 -7.17 10.97
C ALA A 320 15.40 -5.97 11.09
N LEU A 321 14.68 -5.62 10.00
CA LEU A 321 13.71 -4.52 10.06
C LEU A 321 12.59 -4.77 11.07
N LEU A 322 12.10 -6.02 11.18
CA LEU A 322 11.07 -6.39 12.16
C LEU A 322 11.61 -6.32 13.60
N GLY A 323 12.78 -6.89 13.84
CA GLY A 323 13.41 -6.94 15.16
C GLY A 323 13.77 -5.55 15.67
N THR A 324 14.42 -4.74 14.85
CA THR A 324 14.84 -3.38 15.24
C THR A 324 13.66 -2.42 15.39
N ALA A 325 12.61 -2.53 14.55
CA ALA A 325 11.37 -1.79 14.76
C ALA A 325 10.64 -2.25 16.03
N GLY A 326 10.63 -3.57 16.33
CA GLY A 326 10.10 -4.10 17.58
C GLY A 326 10.82 -3.53 18.81
N LEU A 327 12.15 -3.44 18.77
CA LEU A 327 12.93 -2.79 19.82
C LEU A 327 12.61 -1.28 19.96
N ALA A 328 12.46 -0.58 18.84
CA ALA A 328 12.06 0.83 18.86
C ALA A 328 10.69 1.02 19.54
N TYR A 329 9.72 0.11 19.29
CA TYR A 329 8.43 0.14 19.99
C TYR A 329 8.55 -0.06 21.51
N LEU A 330 9.51 -0.87 21.99
CA LEU A 330 9.75 -1.02 23.43
C LEU A 330 10.37 0.23 24.07
N VAL A 331 11.08 1.04 23.30
CA VAL A 331 11.68 2.30 23.76
C VAL A 331 10.66 3.45 23.76
N LEU A 332 9.67 3.44 22.85
CA LEU A 332 8.69 4.52 22.70
C LEU A 332 7.96 4.94 23.98
N PRO A 333 7.54 4.04 24.90
CA PRO A 333 6.92 4.45 26.17
C PRO A 333 7.80 5.34 27.05
N HIS A 334 9.12 5.30 26.85
CA HIS A 334 10.12 6.06 27.62
C HIS A 334 10.61 7.31 26.89
N ALA A 335 10.12 7.56 25.67
CA ALA A 335 10.52 8.72 24.85
C ALA A 335 9.72 9.98 25.24
N SER A 336 10.13 10.65 26.30
CA SER A 336 9.50 11.91 26.76
C SER A 336 9.85 13.12 25.89
N SER A 337 10.95 13.08 25.13
CA SER A 337 11.31 14.15 24.17
C SER A 337 10.52 14.01 22.87
N PRO A 338 9.80 15.05 22.39
CA PRO A 338 9.12 15.05 21.09
C PRO A 338 10.07 14.75 19.92
N ILE A 339 11.34 15.16 20.00
CA ILE A 339 12.34 14.89 18.96
C ILE A 339 12.70 13.40 18.94
N LEU A 340 13.04 12.82 20.10
CA LEU A 340 13.38 11.39 20.19
C LEU A 340 12.19 10.53 19.76
N PHE A 341 10.98 10.88 20.20
CA PHE A 341 9.76 10.25 19.80
C PHE A 341 9.57 10.26 18.27
N SER A 342 9.75 11.44 17.65
CA SER A 342 9.64 11.60 16.20
C SER A 342 10.65 10.74 15.43
N ILE A 343 11.91 10.67 15.90
CA ILE A 343 12.95 9.84 15.28
C ILE A 343 12.58 8.36 15.35
N LEU A 344 12.14 7.87 16.51
CA LEU A 344 11.72 6.48 16.68
C LEU A 344 10.51 6.12 15.84
N ILE A 345 9.49 6.98 15.80
CA ILE A 345 8.30 6.78 14.98
C ILE A 345 8.66 6.79 13.48
N CYS A 346 9.47 7.75 13.03
CA CYS A 346 9.89 7.78 11.61
C CYS A 346 10.68 6.51 11.24
N TYR A 347 11.53 6.01 12.13
CA TYR A 347 12.25 4.75 11.94
C TYR A 347 11.29 3.55 11.83
N VAL A 348 10.33 3.43 12.75
CA VAL A 348 9.31 2.37 12.74
C VAL A 348 8.49 2.41 11.45
N ILE A 349 8.05 3.60 11.04
CA ILE A 349 7.26 3.76 9.81
C ILE A 349 8.11 3.53 8.56
N ALA A 350 9.38 3.90 8.56
CA ALA A 350 10.31 3.56 7.48
C ALA A 350 10.53 2.03 7.38
N SER A 351 10.63 1.34 8.53
CA SER A 351 10.71 -0.12 8.56
C SER A 351 9.41 -0.77 8.07
N TYR A 352 8.24 -0.22 8.46
CA TYR A 352 6.95 -0.64 7.91
C TYR A 352 6.92 -0.48 6.38
N GLY A 353 7.36 0.65 5.84
CA GLY A 353 7.52 0.82 4.40
C GLY A 353 8.43 -0.21 3.77
N GLY A 354 9.57 -0.47 4.41
CA GLY A 354 10.58 -1.43 3.97
C GLY A 354 10.06 -2.85 3.77
N GLY A 355 9.14 -3.29 4.63
CA GLY A 355 8.49 -4.59 4.48
C GLY A 355 7.76 -4.73 3.14
N PHE A 356 7.03 -3.70 2.70
CA PHE A 356 6.36 -3.70 1.39
C PHE A 356 7.34 -3.77 0.23
N GLY A 357 8.49 -3.12 0.33
CA GLY A 357 9.54 -3.19 -0.69
C GLY A 357 10.20 -4.57 -0.77
N THR A 358 10.33 -5.25 0.37
CA THR A 358 11.08 -6.51 0.50
C THR A 358 10.21 -7.76 0.28
N ILE A 359 8.93 -7.77 0.70
CA ILE A 359 8.04 -8.93 0.61
C ILE A 359 7.94 -9.52 -0.81
N PRO A 360 7.73 -8.74 -1.89
CA PRO A 360 7.63 -9.30 -3.24
C PRO A 360 8.89 -10.04 -3.67
N SER A 361 10.05 -9.47 -3.36
CA SER A 361 11.34 -10.08 -3.67
C SER A 361 11.60 -11.34 -2.84
N LEU A 362 11.23 -11.32 -1.56
CA LEU A 362 11.30 -12.48 -0.68
C LEU A 362 10.42 -13.64 -1.21
N ILE A 363 9.19 -13.36 -1.61
CA ILE A 363 8.30 -14.36 -2.20
C ILE A 363 8.86 -14.88 -3.52
N SER A 364 9.42 -14.01 -4.36
CA SER A 364 10.05 -14.41 -5.63
C SER A 364 11.23 -15.34 -5.42
N ASP A 365 12.06 -15.11 -4.40
CA ASP A 365 13.23 -15.95 -4.09
C ASP A 365 12.83 -17.29 -3.48
N LEU A 366 11.77 -17.35 -2.67
CA LEU A 366 11.29 -18.59 -2.05
C LEU A 366 10.46 -19.47 -2.99
N TYR A 367 9.63 -18.87 -3.85
CA TYR A 367 8.62 -19.58 -4.65
C TYR A 367 8.81 -19.46 -6.16
N GLY A 368 9.81 -18.70 -6.58
CA GLY A 368 10.05 -18.40 -7.99
C GLY A 368 9.16 -17.29 -8.55
N SER A 369 9.65 -16.68 -9.62
CA SER A 369 9.00 -15.51 -10.26
C SER A 369 7.62 -15.84 -10.85
N LYS A 370 7.37 -17.08 -11.26
CA LYS A 370 6.07 -17.50 -11.83
C LYS A 370 4.92 -17.45 -10.80
N ARG A 371 5.20 -17.75 -9.53
CA ARG A 371 4.19 -17.80 -8.46
C ARG A 371 4.17 -16.53 -7.61
N MET A 372 5.14 -15.63 -7.81
CA MET A 372 5.31 -14.43 -7.00
C MET A 372 4.04 -13.59 -6.96
N SER A 373 3.39 -13.35 -8.10
CA SER A 373 2.19 -12.51 -8.16
C SER A 373 1.01 -13.11 -7.40
N SER A 374 0.78 -14.43 -7.52
CA SER A 374 -0.32 -15.11 -6.80
C SER A 374 -0.11 -15.11 -5.29
N LEU A 375 1.10 -15.41 -4.83
CA LEU A 375 1.43 -15.46 -3.40
C LEU A 375 1.52 -14.05 -2.78
N HIS A 376 1.99 -13.07 -3.55
CA HIS A 376 1.97 -11.68 -3.11
C HIS A 376 0.54 -11.16 -2.98
N GLY A 377 -0.35 -11.49 -3.94
CA GLY A 377 -1.78 -11.19 -3.82
C GLY A 377 -2.41 -11.80 -2.58
N LEU A 378 -2.06 -13.05 -2.23
CA LEU A 378 -2.49 -13.69 -0.98
C LEU A 378 -1.95 -12.94 0.24
N ALA A 379 -0.67 -12.58 0.27
CA ALA A 379 -0.06 -11.83 1.37
C ALA A 379 -0.72 -10.45 1.58
N LEU A 380 -1.11 -9.77 0.51
CA LEU A 380 -1.82 -8.49 0.59
C LEU A 380 -3.22 -8.61 1.22
N THR A 381 -3.86 -9.77 1.21
CA THR A 381 -5.10 -9.97 1.98
C THR A 381 -4.84 -9.97 3.50
N GLY A 382 -3.66 -10.43 3.95
CA GLY A 382 -3.21 -10.29 5.33
C GLY A 382 -3.07 -8.82 5.73
N TRP A 383 -2.48 -7.99 4.86
CA TRP A 383 -2.40 -6.54 5.05
C TRP A 383 -3.79 -5.87 5.09
N ALA A 384 -4.68 -6.21 4.16
CA ALA A 384 -6.04 -5.68 4.12
C ALA A 384 -6.82 -6.04 5.39
N THR A 385 -6.69 -7.28 5.86
CA THR A 385 -7.30 -7.76 7.11
C THR A 385 -6.74 -6.99 8.33
N ALA A 386 -5.44 -6.78 8.39
CA ALA A 386 -4.83 -5.94 9.42
C ALA A 386 -5.35 -4.49 9.37
N GLY A 387 -5.54 -3.93 8.17
CA GLY A 387 -6.09 -2.60 7.96
C GLY A 387 -7.55 -2.45 8.41
N LEU A 388 -8.33 -3.52 8.35
CA LEU A 388 -9.71 -3.53 8.85
C LEU A 388 -9.77 -3.68 10.38
N ILE A 389 -8.79 -4.34 10.99
CA ILE A 389 -8.81 -4.68 12.43
C ILE A 389 -8.03 -3.66 13.26
N ALA A 390 -6.80 -3.30 12.86
CA ALA A 390 -5.89 -2.56 13.73
C ALA A 390 -6.36 -1.14 14.07
N PRO A 391 -6.79 -0.27 13.11
CA PRO A 391 -7.21 1.08 13.46
C PRO A 391 -8.42 1.13 14.40
N PRO A 392 -9.52 0.37 14.18
CA PRO A 392 -10.63 0.33 15.13
C PRO A 392 -10.23 -0.23 16.50
N PHE A 393 -9.39 -1.26 16.54
CA PHE A 393 -8.91 -1.84 17.79
C PHE A 393 -8.09 -0.84 18.62
N PHE A 394 -7.17 -0.12 18.02
CA PHE A 394 -6.40 0.92 18.71
C PHE A 394 -7.27 2.10 19.12
N GLY A 395 -8.23 2.50 18.28
CA GLY A 395 -9.24 3.50 18.67
C GLY A 395 -10.01 3.08 19.91
N PHE A 396 -10.54 1.86 19.94
CA PHE A 396 -11.23 1.28 21.10
C PHE A 396 -10.35 1.26 22.35
N LEU A 397 -9.06 0.94 22.22
CA LEU A 397 -8.11 0.94 23.33
C LEU A 397 -8.00 2.36 23.94
N TYR A 398 -7.91 3.39 23.11
CA TYR A 398 -7.91 4.78 23.59
C TYR A 398 -9.20 5.23 24.26
N ASP A 399 -10.35 4.69 23.83
CA ASP A 399 -11.64 5.01 24.46
C ASP A 399 -11.79 4.34 25.82
N LYS A 400 -11.19 3.15 26.02
CA LYS A 400 -11.36 2.38 27.26
C LYS A 400 -10.30 2.65 28.32
N VAL A 401 -9.05 2.89 27.92
CA VAL A 401 -7.90 3.06 28.83
C VAL A 401 -7.01 4.22 28.35
N PRO A 402 -7.53 5.46 28.25
CA PRO A 402 -6.85 6.58 27.59
C PRO A 402 -5.43 6.84 28.12
N ASP A 403 -5.21 6.73 29.43
CA ASP A 403 -3.93 7.03 30.07
C ASP A 403 -2.83 6.00 29.75
N GLN A 404 -3.19 4.76 29.42
CA GLN A 404 -2.27 3.66 29.17
C GLN A 404 -2.34 3.17 27.71
N ALA A 405 -3.27 3.69 26.92
CA ALA A 405 -3.54 3.21 25.56
C ALA A 405 -2.30 3.24 24.67
N ALA A 406 -1.52 4.32 24.71
CA ALA A 406 -0.28 4.47 23.97
C ALA A 406 0.74 3.37 24.33
N THR A 407 0.95 3.14 25.63
CA THR A 407 1.89 2.13 26.13
C THR A 407 1.47 0.72 25.72
N TYR A 408 0.19 0.38 25.88
CA TYR A 408 -0.34 -0.92 25.42
C TYR A 408 -0.23 -1.07 23.90
N ALA A 409 -0.52 -0.01 23.15
CA ALA A 409 -0.37 -0.02 21.70
C ALA A 409 1.08 -0.34 21.29
N TYR A 410 2.07 0.29 21.92
CA TYR A 410 3.48 0.03 21.63
C TYR A 410 3.89 -1.42 21.95
N TYR A 411 3.48 -1.96 23.09
CA TYR A 411 3.80 -3.35 23.44
C TYR A 411 3.11 -4.38 22.55
N ILE A 412 1.86 -4.13 22.14
CA ILE A 412 1.14 -4.98 21.18
C ILE A 412 1.85 -4.94 19.82
N CYS A 413 2.27 -3.75 19.37
CA CYS A 413 3.03 -3.61 18.13
C CYS A 413 4.39 -4.32 18.20
N ALA A 414 5.14 -4.16 19.29
CA ALA A 414 6.41 -4.87 19.51
C ALA A 414 6.23 -6.38 19.46
N GLY A 415 5.27 -6.92 20.23
CA GLY A 415 4.96 -8.34 20.25
C GLY A 415 4.56 -8.89 18.88
N SER A 416 3.76 -8.10 18.14
CA SER A 416 3.33 -8.44 16.79
C SER A 416 4.51 -8.49 15.80
N LEU A 417 5.48 -7.57 15.89
CA LEU A 417 6.69 -7.59 15.06
C LEU A 417 7.65 -8.73 15.43
N PHE A 418 7.84 -9.04 16.71
CA PHE A 418 8.64 -10.19 17.12
C PHE A 418 8.00 -11.51 16.69
N ALA A 419 6.68 -11.65 16.80
CA ALA A 419 5.96 -12.78 16.23
C ALA A 419 6.19 -12.92 14.71
N SER A 420 6.11 -11.80 13.99
CA SER A 420 6.42 -11.75 12.56
C SER A 420 7.86 -12.18 12.25
N MET A 421 8.82 -11.73 13.03
CA MET A 421 10.24 -12.11 12.91
C MET A 421 10.45 -13.62 13.11
N ILE A 422 9.82 -14.22 14.12
CA ILE A 422 9.87 -15.67 14.37
C ILE A 422 9.30 -16.44 13.17
N LEU A 423 8.18 -15.97 12.62
CA LEU A 423 7.56 -16.58 11.44
C LEU A 423 8.51 -16.56 10.23
N VAL A 424 9.19 -15.45 9.97
CA VAL A 424 10.17 -15.31 8.87
C VAL A 424 11.35 -16.26 9.05
N PHE A 425 11.92 -16.37 10.26
CA PHE A 425 13.00 -17.34 10.53
C PHE A 425 12.55 -18.78 10.38
N SER A 426 11.30 -19.09 10.74
CA SER A 426 10.75 -20.43 10.53
C SER A 426 10.65 -20.80 9.04
N VAL A 427 10.37 -19.84 8.18
CA VAL A 427 10.39 -20.03 6.73
C VAL A 427 11.81 -20.30 6.23
N LYS A 428 12.82 -19.55 6.72
CA LYS A 428 14.25 -19.78 6.38
C LYS A 428 14.73 -21.18 6.76
N LYS A 429 14.34 -21.68 7.94
CA LYS A 429 14.73 -23.01 8.41
C LYS A 429 14.16 -24.11 7.50
N LEU A 430 12.91 -23.99 7.09
CA LEU A 430 12.29 -24.92 6.15
C LEU A 430 12.99 -24.91 4.77
N HIS A 431 13.39 -23.74 4.29
CA HIS A 431 14.13 -23.63 3.04
C HIS A 431 15.44 -24.43 3.07
N LYS A 432 16.22 -24.30 4.13
CA LYS A 432 17.48 -25.05 4.29
C LYS A 432 17.30 -26.57 4.29
N HIS A 433 16.27 -27.09 4.94
CA HIS A 433 15.99 -28.53 4.97
C HIS A 433 15.56 -29.09 3.61
N CYS A 434 14.96 -28.28 2.74
CA CYS A 434 14.54 -28.72 1.41
C CYS A 434 15.66 -28.60 0.36
N THR A 435 16.71 -27.80 0.63
CA THR A 435 17.85 -27.58 -0.29
C THR A 435 19.10 -28.36 0.08
N SER A 436 19.15 -28.95 1.27
CA SER A 436 20.22 -29.88 1.68
C SER A 436 20.00 -31.19 0.92
N PRO A 437 21.01 -31.71 0.17
CA PRO A 437 20.93 -33.08 -0.35
C PRO A 437 20.67 -34.03 0.81
N ALA A 438 19.77 -34.98 0.63
CA ALA A 438 19.66 -36.09 1.57
C ALA A 438 21.03 -36.80 1.61
N GLU A 439 21.73 -36.71 2.75
CA GLU A 439 22.89 -37.56 3.05
C GLU A 439 22.49 -39.01 3.08
#